data_4efd99e42db0643bb0f7b93f4b1f6764
#
_entry.id   4efd99e42db0643bb0f7b93f4b1f6764
#
_cell.length_a   1.000
_cell.length_b   1.000
_cell.length_c   1.000
_cell.angle_alpha   90.00
_cell.angle_beta   90.00
_cell.angle_gamma   90.00
#
_symmetry.space_group_name_H-M   'P 1'
#
loop_
_entity.id
_entity.type
_entity.pdbx_description
1 polymer ?
#
loop_
_entity_poly.entity_id
_entity_poly.type
_entity_poly.pdbx_seq_one_letter_code
_entity_poly.pdbx_strand_id
1 'polypeptide(L)'
;DPAGIGPELIARLLSQPETTRQANVVLVGDPWLWAEGQRVAGTRVETVPLQSLDAARTRTDSSHAALIAIDTVRAADVHRGKAEAAGGASVLKVLDTCMDAAKRGAIDAICFAPLNKYAMKQGGLEHEDELHHFAEYLGVTGYFCEFNTLGSLWTSRVSSHVPLKDAAGYLSKD
;
A
#
# COMPACT_ATOMS: atom_id res chain seq x y z
N ASP A 1 -1.89 6.49 3.21
CA ASP A 1 -2.39 7.87 3.24
C ASP A 1 -2.09 8.47 4.61
N PRO A 2 -1.23 9.50 4.70
CA PRO A 2 -0.82 10.09 5.97
C PRO A 2 -1.95 10.85 6.69
N ALA A 3 -2.96 11.33 5.97
CA ALA A 3 -4.11 12.04 6.53
C ALA A 3 -5.28 11.12 6.93
N GLY A 4 -5.22 9.85 6.57
CA GLY A 4 -6.26 8.85 6.81
C GLY A 4 -6.02 8.00 8.06
N ILE A 5 -6.74 6.88 8.12
CA ILE A 5 -6.70 5.91 9.22
C ILE A 5 -5.62 4.83 9.03
N GLY A 6 -4.91 4.83 7.89
CA GLY A 6 -3.94 3.80 7.53
C GLY A 6 -2.88 3.55 8.62
N PRO A 7 -2.20 4.57 9.13
CA PRO A 7 -1.15 4.40 10.13
C PRO A 7 -1.60 3.67 11.39
N GLU A 8 -2.80 4.00 11.92
CA GLU A 8 -3.35 3.34 13.10
C GLU A 8 -3.81 1.90 12.81
N LEU A 9 -4.35 1.63 11.61
CA LEU A 9 -4.73 0.28 11.20
C LEU A 9 -3.51 -0.63 11.14
N ILE A 10 -2.42 -0.16 10.54
CA ILE A 10 -1.15 -0.91 10.46
C ILE A 10 -0.59 -1.15 11.86
N ALA A 11 -0.65 -0.15 12.76
CA ALA A 11 -0.19 -0.31 14.12
C ALA A 11 -1.00 -1.38 14.89
N ARG A 12 -2.33 -1.40 14.74
CA ARG A 12 -3.20 -2.43 15.31
C ARG A 12 -2.92 -3.81 14.72
N LEU A 13 -2.74 -3.91 13.40
CA LEU A 13 -2.42 -5.17 12.73
C LEU A 13 -1.10 -5.74 13.23
N LEU A 14 -0.05 -4.94 13.29
CA LEU A 14 1.27 -5.39 13.72
C LEU A 14 1.40 -5.60 15.24
N SER A 15 0.44 -5.13 16.03
CA SER A 15 0.35 -5.50 17.44
C SER A 15 -0.15 -6.92 17.67
N GLN A 16 -0.62 -7.60 16.61
CA GLN A 16 -1.04 -8.99 16.64
C GLN A 16 0.14 -9.90 16.28
N PRO A 17 0.60 -10.77 17.20
CA PRO A 17 1.79 -11.60 16.95
C PRO A 17 1.67 -12.55 15.75
N GLU A 18 0.45 -12.89 15.35
CA GLU A 18 0.18 -13.76 14.20
C GLU A 18 0.69 -13.14 12.90
N THR A 19 0.65 -11.81 12.78
CA THR A 19 1.01 -11.09 11.54
C THR A 19 2.47 -11.32 11.18
N THR A 20 3.39 -11.16 12.14
CA THR A 20 4.85 -11.36 11.90
C THR A 20 5.24 -12.83 11.86
N ARG A 21 4.42 -13.73 12.40
CA ARG A 21 4.65 -15.19 12.27
C ARG A 21 4.36 -15.70 10.85
N GLN A 22 3.45 -15.06 10.12
CA GLN A 22 3.04 -15.50 8.79
C GLN A 22 3.87 -14.88 7.67
N ALA A 23 4.48 -13.74 7.90
CA ALA A 23 5.23 -13.01 6.88
C ALA A 23 6.38 -12.20 7.49
N ASN A 24 7.46 -12.04 6.71
CA ASN A 24 8.51 -11.08 7.03
C ASN A 24 8.04 -9.67 6.62
N VAL A 25 7.45 -8.95 7.56
CA VAL A 25 6.81 -7.66 7.30
C VAL A 25 7.84 -6.53 7.35
N VAL A 26 7.83 -5.70 6.32
CA VAL A 26 8.62 -4.47 6.24
C VAL A 26 7.70 -3.27 6.04
N LEU A 27 7.73 -2.35 6.98
CA LEU A 27 7.08 -1.05 6.86
C LEU A 27 7.95 -0.11 6.03
N VAL A 28 7.32 0.63 5.13
CA VAL A 28 7.97 1.68 4.35
C VAL A 28 7.21 2.98 4.54
N GLY A 29 7.88 4.02 5.03
CA GLY A 29 7.25 5.32 5.24
C GLY A 29 7.97 6.22 6.21
N ASP A 30 7.32 7.33 6.55
CA ASP A 30 7.85 8.34 7.45
C ASP A 30 7.83 7.84 8.91
N PRO A 31 8.96 7.90 9.63
CA PRO A 31 9.01 7.47 11.04
C PRO A 31 8.05 8.21 11.96
N TRP A 32 7.83 9.51 11.72
CA TRP A 32 6.88 10.29 12.49
C TRP A 32 5.44 9.79 12.32
N LEU A 33 5.09 9.37 11.09
CA LEU A 33 3.76 8.85 10.79
C LEU A 33 3.52 7.50 11.44
N TRP A 34 4.54 6.64 11.49
CA TRP A 34 4.51 5.38 12.24
C TRP A 34 4.32 5.61 13.73
N ALA A 35 5.08 6.55 14.30
CA ALA A 35 4.94 6.91 15.71
C ALA A 35 3.53 7.45 16.04
N GLU A 36 2.99 8.30 15.18
CA GLU A 36 1.63 8.85 15.32
C GLU A 36 0.56 7.76 15.19
N GLY A 37 0.71 6.84 14.23
CA GLY A 37 -0.20 5.69 14.08
C GLY A 37 -0.26 4.83 15.34
N GLN A 38 0.87 4.53 15.95
CA GLN A 38 0.95 3.81 17.22
C GLN A 38 0.29 4.58 18.37
N ARG A 39 0.54 5.89 18.44
CA ARG A 39 -0.06 6.76 19.45
C ARG A 39 -1.59 6.75 19.37
N VAL A 40 -2.14 6.88 18.16
CA VAL A 40 -3.60 6.88 17.93
C VAL A 40 -4.20 5.49 18.20
N ALA A 41 -3.52 4.45 17.80
CA ALA A 41 -3.95 3.06 18.02
C ALA A 41 -3.89 2.63 19.50
N GLY A 42 -3.16 3.37 20.35
CA GLY A 42 -2.88 2.99 21.73
C GLY A 42 -2.02 1.72 21.83
N THR A 43 -1.15 1.48 20.82
CA THR A 43 -0.28 0.31 20.76
C THR A 43 1.19 0.73 20.79
N ARG A 44 2.05 -0.20 21.18
CA ARG A 44 3.50 -0.07 21.04
C ARG A 44 4.03 -1.31 20.34
N VAL A 45 4.51 -1.15 19.13
CA VAL A 45 5.07 -2.21 18.30
C VAL A 45 6.54 -1.92 18.07
N GLU A 46 7.40 -2.83 18.49
CA GLU A 46 8.83 -2.73 18.23
C GLU A 46 9.11 -3.03 16.77
N THR A 47 9.94 -2.21 16.15
CA THR A 47 10.39 -2.40 14.76
C THR A 47 11.90 -2.36 14.69
N VAL A 48 12.45 -3.17 13.78
CA VAL A 48 13.89 -3.20 13.50
C VAL A 48 14.20 -2.28 12.32
N PRO A 49 15.11 -1.32 12.43
CA PRO A 49 15.46 -0.47 11.30
C PRO A 49 16.17 -1.28 10.21
N LEU A 50 15.79 -1.06 8.94
CA LEU A 50 16.47 -1.56 7.76
C LEU A 50 16.92 -0.41 6.87
N GLN A 51 18.06 -0.60 6.20
CA GLN A 51 18.64 0.41 5.32
C GLN A 51 18.06 0.35 3.89
N SER A 52 17.54 -0.82 3.47
CA SER A 52 16.95 -1.00 2.15
C SER A 52 15.99 -2.17 2.11
N LEU A 53 15.10 -2.19 1.10
CA LEU A 53 14.21 -3.33 0.86
C LEU A 53 14.97 -4.58 0.42
N ASP A 54 16.12 -4.42 -0.23
CA ASP A 54 16.97 -5.57 -0.61
C ASP A 54 17.50 -6.30 0.63
N ALA A 55 17.77 -5.60 1.73
CA ALA A 55 18.18 -6.20 3.00
C ALA A 55 17.07 -7.04 3.65
N ALA A 56 15.81 -6.82 3.29
CA ALA A 56 14.69 -7.60 3.82
C ALA A 56 14.77 -9.07 3.40
N ARG A 57 15.30 -9.35 2.22
CA ARG A 57 15.40 -10.70 1.66
C ARG A 57 16.36 -11.62 2.42
N THR A 58 17.40 -11.05 3.01
CA THR A 58 18.41 -11.78 3.79
C THR A 58 18.11 -11.82 5.28
N ARG A 59 17.02 -11.17 5.69
CA ARG A 59 16.61 -11.11 7.09
C ARG A 59 16.08 -12.47 7.55
N THR A 60 16.71 -13.06 8.53
CA THR A 60 16.36 -14.38 9.08
C THR A 60 15.42 -14.29 10.29
N ASP A 61 15.43 -13.17 11.00
CA ASP A 61 14.54 -12.94 12.14
C ASP A 61 13.33 -12.09 11.73
N SER A 62 12.16 -12.70 11.68
CA SER A 62 10.87 -12.06 11.40
C SER A 62 9.99 -11.86 12.63
N SER A 63 10.54 -12.06 13.84
CA SER A 63 9.76 -11.89 15.10
C SER A 63 9.19 -10.49 15.28
N HIS A 64 9.85 -9.49 14.70
CA HIS A 64 9.40 -8.10 14.68
C HIS A 64 9.27 -7.62 13.23
N ALA A 65 8.37 -6.69 12.97
CA ALA A 65 8.37 -5.99 11.69
C ALA A 65 9.63 -5.13 11.55
N ALA A 66 10.11 -4.96 10.32
CA ALA A 66 11.17 -4.01 10.05
C ALA A 66 10.59 -2.66 9.61
N LEU A 67 11.38 -1.59 9.73
CA LEU A 67 11.03 -0.24 9.26
C LEU A 67 12.12 0.30 8.35
N ILE A 68 11.73 0.67 7.14
CA ILE A 68 12.53 1.49 6.25
C ILE A 68 11.99 2.91 6.33
N ALA A 69 12.82 3.77 6.90
CA ALA A 69 12.51 5.18 7.02
C ALA A 69 12.73 5.89 5.68
N ILE A 70 11.68 6.51 5.16
CA ILE A 70 11.76 7.41 4.01
C ILE A 70 11.03 8.71 4.33
N ASP A 71 11.59 9.83 3.89
CA ASP A 71 10.97 11.13 4.07
C ASP A 71 10.10 11.44 2.85
N THR A 72 8.79 11.39 3.02
CA THR A 72 7.83 11.64 1.94
C THR A 72 7.01 12.90 2.16
N VAL A 73 6.69 13.22 3.40
CA VAL A 73 5.88 14.38 3.78
C VAL A 73 6.23 14.84 5.19
N ARG A 74 6.24 16.15 5.42
CA ARG A 74 6.44 16.70 6.77
C ARG A 74 5.13 16.65 7.55
N ALA A 75 5.20 16.40 8.85
CA ALA A 75 4.03 16.38 9.72
C ALA A 75 3.21 17.68 9.67
N ALA A 76 3.88 18.82 9.48
CA ALA A 76 3.23 20.14 9.38
C ALA A 76 2.38 20.32 8.10
N ASP A 77 2.64 19.51 7.07
CA ASP A 77 1.94 19.57 5.78
C ASP A 77 0.78 18.56 5.69
N VAL A 78 0.48 17.84 6.78
CA VAL A 78 -0.59 16.84 6.84
C VAL A 78 -1.71 17.29 7.76
N HIS A 79 -2.90 17.46 7.20
CA HIS A 79 -4.12 17.76 7.96
C HIS A 79 -5.02 16.53 8.01
N ARG A 80 -5.16 15.94 9.19
CA ARG A 80 -5.96 14.72 9.39
C ARG A 80 -7.37 14.87 8.84
N GLY A 81 -7.80 13.86 8.07
CA GLY A 81 -9.13 13.84 7.46
C GLY A 81 -9.30 14.73 6.22
N LYS A 82 -8.24 15.39 5.75
CA LYS A 82 -8.28 16.18 4.51
C LYS A 82 -7.53 15.47 3.39
N ALA A 83 -8.13 15.52 2.19
CA ALA A 83 -7.52 15.00 0.97
C ALA A 83 -6.72 16.14 0.31
N GLU A 84 -5.40 16.11 0.44
CA GLU A 84 -4.49 17.15 -0.04
C GLU A 84 -3.36 16.56 -0.88
N ALA A 85 -2.82 17.37 -1.80
CA ALA A 85 -1.77 16.95 -2.73
C ALA A 85 -0.52 16.38 -2.04
N ALA A 86 -0.10 16.97 -0.92
CA ALA A 86 1.08 16.51 -0.18
C ALA A 86 0.90 15.06 0.32
N GLY A 87 -0.29 14.73 0.83
CA GLY A 87 -0.62 13.36 1.25
C GLY A 87 -0.65 12.39 0.08
N GLY A 88 -1.21 12.81 -1.06
CA GLY A 88 -1.25 12.00 -2.28
C GLY A 88 0.13 11.73 -2.85
N ALA A 89 0.99 12.75 -2.93
CA ALA A 89 2.37 12.60 -3.40
C ALA A 89 3.20 11.68 -2.48
N SER A 90 2.99 11.78 -1.16
CA SER A 90 3.59 10.88 -0.19
C SER A 90 3.22 9.41 -0.47
N VAL A 91 1.94 9.13 -0.70
CA VAL A 91 1.45 7.78 -1.05
C VAL A 91 2.13 7.26 -2.30
N LEU A 92 2.14 8.05 -3.39
CA LEU A 92 2.76 7.64 -4.66
C LEU A 92 4.23 7.30 -4.47
N LYS A 93 4.99 8.14 -3.77
CA LYS A 93 6.41 7.91 -3.49
C LYS A 93 6.66 6.59 -2.74
N VAL A 94 5.82 6.26 -1.74
CA VAL A 94 5.91 4.99 -1.02
C VAL A 94 5.61 3.82 -1.94
N LEU A 95 4.52 3.91 -2.73
CA LEU A 95 4.12 2.84 -3.65
C LEU A 95 5.18 2.59 -4.72
N ASP A 96 5.72 3.64 -5.34
CA ASP A 96 6.79 3.54 -6.35
C ASP A 96 8.04 2.88 -5.77
N THR A 97 8.43 3.25 -4.54
CA THR A 97 9.54 2.62 -3.82
C THR A 97 9.32 1.12 -3.64
N CYS A 98 8.10 0.72 -3.28
CA CYS A 98 7.74 -0.69 -3.10
C CYS A 98 7.67 -1.42 -4.44
N MET A 99 7.13 -0.80 -5.49
CA MET A 99 7.05 -1.40 -6.82
C MET A 99 8.44 -1.62 -7.44
N ASP A 100 9.37 -0.68 -7.26
CA ASP A 100 10.77 -0.87 -7.65
C ASP A 100 11.39 -2.08 -6.97
N ALA A 101 11.14 -2.26 -5.69
CA ALA A 101 11.63 -3.42 -4.95
C ALA A 101 10.98 -4.72 -5.43
N ALA A 102 9.68 -4.71 -5.75
CA ALA A 102 8.98 -5.85 -6.32
C ALA A 102 9.54 -6.23 -7.70
N LYS A 103 9.79 -5.25 -8.57
CA LYS A 103 10.43 -5.48 -9.89
C LYS A 103 11.81 -6.14 -9.79
N ARG A 104 12.58 -5.78 -8.77
CA ARG A 104 13.90 -6.40 -8.51
C ARG A 104 13.78 -7.74 -7.77
N GLY A 105 12.60 -8.16 -7.39
CA GLY A 105 12.36 -9.35 -6.59
C GLY A 105 12.90 -9.24 -5.15
N ALA A 106 13.03 -8.03 -4.61
CA ALA A 106 13.45 -7.81 -3.23
C ALA A 106 12.31 -8.07 -2.23
N ILE A 107 11.08 -7.96 -2.67
CA ILE A 107 9.87 -8.27 -1.91
C ILE A 107 8.92 -9.13 -2.75
N ASP A 108 8.07 -9.91 -2.07
CA ASP A 108 7.14 -10.85 -2.72
C ASP A 108 5.74 -10.26 -2.89
N ALA A 109 5.36 -9.29 -2.05
CA ALA A 109 4.04 -8.66 -2.07
C ALA A 109 4.08 -7.24 -1.51
N ILE A 110 3.12 -6.43 -1.95
CA ILE A 110 2.84 -5.09 -1.42
C ILE A 110 1.46 -5.14 -0.77
N CYS A 111 1.39 -4.79 0.52
CA CYS A 111 0.14 -4.64 1.24
C CYS A 111 0.03 -3.19 1.72
N PHE A 112 -1.07 -2.53 1.41
CA PHE A 112 -1.28 -1.14 1.79
C PHE A 112 -2.64 -0.94 2.47
N ALA A 113 -2.67 0.02 3.40
CA ALA A 113 -3.89 0.47 4.05
C ALA A 113 -4.73 1.34 3.08
N PRO A 114 -6.00 1.65 3.42
CA PRO A 114 -6.86 2.43 2.54
C PRO A 114 -6.22 3.73 2.05
N LEU A 115 -6.36 4.01 0.77
CA LEU A 115 -5.81 5.15 0.06
C LEU A 115 -6.92 6.15 -0.29
N ASN A 116 -6.57 7.44 -0.38
CA ASN A 116 -7.47 8.47 -0.86
C ASN A 116 -7.15 8.81 -2.32
N LYS A 117 -7.98 8.29 -3.25
CA LYS A 117 -7.78 8.48 -4.70
C LYS A 117 -7.79 9.96 -5.11
N TYR A 118 -8.60 10.79 -4.47
CA TYR A 118 -8.64 12.21 -4.78
C TYR A 118 -7.34 12.91 -4.37
N ALA A 119 -6.81 12.62 -3.19
CA ALA A 119 -5.52 13.12 -2.77
C ALA A 119 -4.39 12.63 -3.70
N MET A 120 -4.40 11.36 -4.10
CA MET A 120 -3.43 10.81 -5.05
C MET A 120 -3.48 11.53 -6.40
N LYS A 121 -4.68 11.83 -6.94
CA LYS A 121 -4.85 12.63 -8.16
C LYS A 121 -4.25 14.02 -8.02
N GLN A 122 -4.50 14.69 -6.91
CA GLN A 122 -3.87 16.00 -6.62
C GLN A 122 -2.35 15.88 -6.44
N GLY A 123 -1.86 14.75 -5.94
CA GLY A 123 -0.45 14.46 -5.70
C GLY A 123 0.32 13.98 -6.91
N GLY A 124 -0.34 13.85 -8.10
CA GLY A 124 0.32 13.50 -9.35
C GLY A 124 -0.05 12.13 -9.92
N LEU A 125 -1.06 11.42 -9.39
CA LEU A 125 -1.56 10.20 -10.01
C LEU A 125 -2.18 10.52 -11.37
N GLU A 126 -1.58 10.07 -12.46
CA GLU A 126 -2.04 10.29 -13.84
C GLU A 126 -3.12 9.29 -14.26
N HIS A 127 -3.13 8.09 -13.64
CA HIS A 127 -4.03 6.98 -13.96
C HIS A 127 -5.39 7.10 -13.25
N GLU A 128 -6.35 6.30 -13.68
CA GLU A 128 -7.69 6.26 -13.08
C GLU A 128 -7.64 5.91 -11.59
N ASP A 129 -6.82 4.91 -11.25
CA ASP A 129 -6.63 4.44 -9.88
C ASP A 129 -5.23 3.82 -9.68
N GLU A 130 -4.99 3.28 -8.49
CA GLU A 130 -3.73 2.63 -8.11
C GLU A 130 -3.47 1.35 -8.91
N LEU A 131 -4.49 0.62 -9.33
CA LEU A 131 -4.34 -0.60 -10.13
C LEU A 131 -3.73 -0.30 -11.51
N HIS A 132 -4.24 0.74 -12.17
CA HIS A 132 -3.72 1.18 -13.47
C HIS A 132 -2.30 1.75 -13.33
N HIS A 133 -2.03 2.49 -12.26
CA HIS A 133 -0.69 2.95 -11.94
C HIS A 133 0.30 1.78 -11.77
N PHE A 134 -0.10 0.74 -11.03
CA PHE A 134 0.73 -0.46 -10.85
C PHE A 134 0.96 -1.20 -12.17
N ALA A 135 -0.08 -1.36 -12.98
CA ALA A 135 0.03 -2.05 -14.25
C ALA A 135 1.03 -1.36 -15.19
N GLU A 136 0.93 -0.05 -15.34
CA GLU A 136 1.86 0.72 -16.16
C GLU A 136 3.28 0.69 -15.59
N TYR A 137 3.43 0.96 -14.30
CA TYR A 137 4.74 0.96 -13.63
C TYR A 137 5.47 -0.39 -13.77
N LEU A 138 4.73 -1.48 -13.67
CA LEU A 138 5.26 -2.85 -13.81
C LEU A 138 5.41 -3.29 -15.27
N GLY A 139 4.92 -2.51 -16.23
CA GLY A 139 4.98 -2.83 -17.65
C GLY A 139 4.02 -3.97 -18.04
N VAL A 140 2.90 -4.10 -17.33
CA VAL A 140 1.87 -5.09 -17.64
C VAL A 140 1.15 -4.69 -18.93
N THR A 141 1.08 -5.62 -19.89
CA THR A 141 0.34 -5.47 -21.13
C THR A 141 -0.80 -6.47 -21.21
N GLY A 142 -1.93 -6.08 -21.80
CA GLY A 142 -3.12 -6.90 -21.89
C GLY A 142 -4.10 -6.67 -20.73
N TYR A 143 -4.99 -7.63 -20.53
CA TYR A 143 -6.02 -7.53 -19.50
C TYR A 143 -5.43 -7.76 -18.09
N PHE A 144 -5.84 -6.97 -17.13
CA PHE A 144 -5.53 -7.12 -15.71
C PHE A 144 -6.76 -6.77 -14.87
N CYS A 145 -6.88 -7.38 -13.71
CA CYS A 145 -8.02 -7.15 -12.82
C CYS A 145 -7.68 -7.44 -11.35
N GLU A 146 -8.56 -6.98 -10.48
CA GLU A 146 -8.53 -7.31 -9.05
C GLU A 146 -9.28 -8.62 -8.78
N PHE A 147 -8.79 -9.38 -7.82
CA PHE A 147 -9.52 -10.50 -7.22
C PHE A 147 -9.98 -10.14 -5.80
N ASN A 148 -11.24 -10.43 -5.50
CA ASN A 148 -11.70 -10.49 -4.12
C ASN A 148 -11.65 -11.95 -3.68
N THR A 149 -10.99 -12.23 -2.55
CA THR A 149 -10.77 -13.59 -2.07
C THR A 149 -11.40 -13.78 -0.69
N LEU A 150 -12.10 -14.91 -0.50
CA LEU A 150 -12.61 -15.34 0.78
C LEU A 150 -12.40 -16.85 0.92
N GLY A 151 -11.35 -17.24 1.62
CA GLY A 151 -10.93 -18.63 1.67
C GLY A 151 -10.64 -19.19 0.27
N SER A 152 -11.37 -20.23 -0.15
CA SER A 152 -11.24 -20.82 -1.50
C SER A 152 -12.04 -20.10 -2.58
N LEU A 153 -12.91 -19.16 -2.22
CA LEU A 153 -13.70 -18.39 -3.19
C LEU A 153 -12.88 -17.20 -3.69
N TRP A 154 -12.70 -17.15 -5.00
CA TRP A 154 -12.06 -16.04 -5.70
C TRP A 154 -13.05 -15.46 -6.70
N THR A 155 -13.27 -14.16 -6.66
CA THR A 155 -14.15 -13.46 -7.60
C THR A 155 -13.41 -12.31 -8.28
N SER A 156 -13.69 -12.10 -9.54
CA SER A 156 -13.18 -11.00 -10.35
C SER A 156 -14.34 -10.32 -11.07
N ARG A 157 -14.07 -9.14 -11.60
CA ARG A 157 -15.05 -8.35 -12.35
C ARG A 157 -14.64 -8.31 -13.83
N VAL A 158 -15.60 -8.50 -14.71
CA VAL A 158 -15.41 -8.31 -16.18
C VAL A 158 -15.44 -6.83 -16.53
N SER A 159 -16.22 -6.04 -15.78
CA SER A 159 -16.33 -4.60 -16.00
C SER A 159 -16.46 -3.87 -14.67
N SER A 160 -16.03 -2.60 -14.63
CA SER A 160 -16.15 -1.70 -13.48
C SER A 160 -16.72 -0.36 -13.94
N HIS A 161 -17.56 0.25 -13.11
CA HIS A 161 -18.09 1.60 -13.31
C HIS A 161 -18.87 1.79 -14.64
N VAL A 162 -19.47 0.73 -15.18
CA VAL A 162 -20.33 0.79 -16.36
C VAL A 162 -21.79 0.56 -15.98
N PRO A 163 -22.76 1.16 -16.66
CA PRO A 163 -24.17 0.84 -16.48
C PRO A 163 -24.45 -0.63 -16.73
N LEU A 164 -25.34 -1.24 -15.92
CA LEU A 164 -25.67 -2.66 -16.04
C LEU A 164 -26.12 -3.07 -17.46
N LYS A 165 -26.84 -2.18 -18.15
CA LYS A 165 -27.30 -2.41 -19.53
C LYS A 165 -26.15 -2.61 -20.53
N ASP A 166 -24.97 -2.06 -20.24
CA ASP A 166 -23.81 -2.08 -21.14
C ASP A 166 -22.81 -3.19 -20.74
N ALA A 167 -22.96 -3.79 -19.55
CA ALA A 167 -22.04 -4.76 -19.00
C ALA A 167 -21.86 -6.01 -19.91
N ALA A 168 -22.93 -6.45 -20.56
CA ALA A 168 -22.86 -7.60 -21.46
C ALA A 168 -21.95 -7.38 -22.68
N GLY A 169 -21.76 -6.14 -23.11
CA GLY A 169 -20.88 -5.77 -24.22
C GLY A 169 -19.39 -5.93 -23.92
N TYR A 170 -19.02 -6.08 -22.65
CA TYR A 170 -17.64 -6.30 -22.21
C TYR A 170 -17.27 -7.79 -22.11
N LEU A 171 -18.23 -8.69 -22.35
CA LEU A 171 -17.97 -10.12 -22.35
C LEU A 171 -17.37 -10.52 -23.70
N SER A 172 -16.13 -11.01 -23.70
CA SER A 172 -15.49 -11.63 -24.86
C SER A 172 -14.92 -12.99 -24.48
N LYS A 173 -14.50 -13.75 -25.50
CA LYS A 173 -13.80 -15.03 -25.29
C LYS A 173 -12.29 -14.86 -25.33
N ASP A 174 -11.82 -13.69 -25.71
CA ASP A 174 -10.41 -13.39 -25.95
C ASP A 174 -9.74 -12.81 -24.70
#